data_d7cc9ed90467a7824d23193920fc132c
#
_entry.id   d7cc9ed90467a7824d23193920fc132c
#
_cell.length_a   1.000
_cell.length_b   1.000
_cell.length_c   1.000
_cell.angle_alpha   90.00
_cell.angle_beta   90.00
_cell.angle_gamma   90.00
#
_symmetry.space_group_name_H-M   'P 1'
#
loop_
_entity.id
_entity.type
_entity.pdbx_description
1 polymer ?
#
loop_
_entity_poly.entity_id
_entity_poly.type
_entity_poly.pdbx_seq_one_letter_code
_entity_poly.pdbx_strand_id
1 'polypeptide(L)'
;MMGTLAAARTSRLRIGTAVSLAPFYHPLRLAEEVALLDMLSGGRVNWGAGRGFARVEFENFGVPPQESTSRFHETVEIVLRAWTEERLTFAGEHFRFDGVEVLPKPTQQPHPPVWMAATSESAIEWAAGRGFSILMDPHAAHRDIGRKRRLYAEKLAAAGFSTAGRDLPVARLLALGDTSAKAEEVARRGAQWIVDSYFSASHRPVGVTDPNAPGGDPVQRYLDEVIIHGTPDAVLDDITRLRDEIGLDYLLCAPLSHETFTLLTEKILPRLS
;
A
#
# COMPACT_ATOMS: atom_id res chain seq x y z
N MET A 1 -11.08 -12.16 4.04
CA MET A 1 -12.17 -12.24 5.05
C MET A 1 -12.63 -10.86 5.57
N MET A 2 -11.77 -9.98 6.11
CA MET A 2 -12.19 -8.64 6.57
C MET A 2 -12.80 -7.80 5.44
N GLY A 3 -12.20 -7.81 4.25
CA GLY A 3 -12.75 -7.12 3.07
C GLY A 3 -14.15 -7.62 2.69
N THR A 4 -14.39 -8.92 2.77
CA THR A 4 -15.70 -9.53 2.50
C THR A 4 -16.75 -9.10 3.54
N LEU A 5 -16.36 -9.03 4.83
CA LEU A 5 -17.23 -8.51 5.87
C LEU A 5 -17.58 -7.04 5.64
N ALA A 6 -16.59 -6.21 5.27
CA ALA A 6 -16.82 -4.81 4.93
C ALA A 6 -17.75 -4.66 3.71
N ALA A 7 -17.55 -5.49 2.67
CA ALA A 7 -18.43 -5.53 1.49
C ALA A 7 -19.89 -5.81 1.87
N ALA A 8 -20.10 -6.80 2.72
CA ALA A 8 -21.44 -7.22 3.15
C ALA A 8 -22.16 -6.21 4.09
N ARG A 9 -21.40 -5.39 4.81
CA ARG A 9 -21.92 -4.43 5.81
C ARG A 9 -22.03 -3.01 5.30
N THR A 10 -21.54 -2.72 4.09
CA THR A 10 -21.52 -1.38 3.51
C THR A 10 -21.97 -1.41 2.07
N SER A 11 -22.50 -0.28 1.58
CA SER A 11 -22.95 -0.14 0.18
C SER A 11 -22.13 0.86 -0.65
N ARG A 12 -21.39 1.75 -0.02
CA ARG A 12 -20.62 2.81 -0.70
C ARG A 12 -19.13 2.74 -0.46
N LEU A 13 -18.71 2.15 0.66
CA LEU A 13 -17.30 2.06 1.04
C LEU A 13 -16.51 1.26 0.00
N ARG A 14 -15.46 1.84 -0.56
CA ARG A 14 -14.49 1.11 -1.37
C ARG A 14 -13.58 0.25 -0.49
N ILE A 15 -13.15 -0.87 -1.02
CA ILE A 15 -12.39 -1.89 -0.29
C ILE A 15 -11.05 -2.07 -0.99
N GLY A 16 -9.98 -1.67 -0.33
CA GLY A 16 -8.62 -1.79 -0.87
C GLY A 16 -7.78 -2.79 -0.08
N THR A 17 -6.93 -3.55 -0.77
CA THR A 17 -5.82 -4.26 -0.12
C THR A 17 -4.59 -3.34 -0.07
N ALA A 18 -3.91 -3.28 1.09
CA ALA A 18 -2.72 -2.44 1.24
C ALA A 18 -1.62 -3.19 2.05
N VAL A 19 -1.14 -4.32 1.50
CA VAL A 19 -1.30 -4.87 0.13
C VAL A 19 -1.48 -6.39 0.18
N SER A 20 -1.88 -6.99 -0.97
CA SER A 20 -1.68 -8.43 -1.20
C SER A 20 -0.21 -8.67 -1.50
N LEU A 21 0.47 -9.52 -0.70
CA LEU A 21 1.88 -9.89 -0.91
C LEU A 21 1.96 -10.94 -2.02
N ALA A 22 1.87 -10.48 -3.26
CA ALA A 22 1.65 -11.32 -4.44
C ALA A 22 2.62 -12.51 -4.60
N PRO A 23 3.93 -12.43 -4.24
CA PRO A 23 4.84 -13.57 -4.34
C PRO A 23 4.49 -14.77 -3.46
N PHE A 24 3.67 -14.57 -2.41
CA PHE A 24 3.28 -15.62 -1.46
C PHE A 24 1.95 -16.30 -1.83
N TYR A 25 1.32 -15.88 -2.93
CA TYR A 25 0.08 -16.46 -3.43
C TYR A 25 0.30 -17.29 -4.69
N HIS A 26 -0.53 -18.32 -4.84
CA HIS A 26 -0.72 -18.89 -6.17
C HIS A 26 -1.52 -17.87 -7.01
N PRO A 27 -1.03 -17.45 -8.20
CA PRO A 27 -1.61 -16.32 -8.93
C PRO A 27 -3.08 -16.52 -9.34
N LEU A 28 -3.48 -17.74 -9.70
CA LEU A 28 -4.88 -18.03 -10.05
C LEU A 28 -5.79 -17.87 -8.83
N ARG A 29 -5.36 -18.31 -7.64
CA ARG A 29 -6.11 -18.12 -6.40
C ARG A 29 -6.27 -16.65 -6.05
N LEU A 30 -5.20 -15.89 -6.18
CA LEU A 30 -5.25 -14.45 -5.94
C LEU A 30 -6.22 -13.75 -6.91
N ALA A 31 -6.21 -14.15 -8.18
CA ALA A 31 -7.14 -13.62 -9.18
C ALA A 31 -8.60 -13.95 -8.83
N GLU A 32 -8.90 -15.21 -8.46
CA GLU A 32 -10.24 -15.65 -8.06
C GLU A 32 -10.74 -14.90 -6.82
N GLU A 33 -9.91 -14.79 -5.77
CA GLU A 33 -10.29 -14.17 -4.50
C GLU A 33 -10.60 -12.68 -4.66
N VAL A 34 -9.77 -11.95 -5.40
CA VAL A 34 -9.98 -10.52 -5.63
C VAL A 34 -11.19 -10.27 -6.54
N ALA A 35 -11.36 -11.08 -7.60
CA ALA A 35 -12.52 -10.99 -8.47
C ALA A 35 -13.83 -11.31 -7.72
N LEU A 36 -13.82 -12.34 -6.87
CA LEU A 36 -14.97 -12.66 -6.03
C LEU A 36 -15.31 -11.53 -5.06
N LEU A 37 -14.30 -10.92 -4.43
CA LEU A 37 -14.52 -9.75 -3.56
C LEU A 37 -15.10 -8.57 -4.34
N ASP A 38 -14.62 -8.36 -5.57
CA ASP A 38 -15.14 -7.31 -6.46
C ASP A 38 -16.62 -7.53 -6.79
N MET A 39 -17.00 -8.74 -7.15
CA MET A 39 -18.39 -9.12 -7.39
C MET A 39 -19.27 -8.93 -6.14
N LEU A 40 -18.84 -9.46 -4.99
CA LEU A 40 -19.59 -9.38 -3.74
C LEU A 40 -19.75 -7.94 -3.22
N SER A 41 -18.82 -7.07 -3.58
CA SER A 41 -18.88 -5.65 -3.24
C SER A 41 -19.67 -4.81 -4.26
N GLY A 42 -20.05 -5.37 -5.42
CA GLY A 42 -20.67 -4.62 -6.51
C GLY A 42 -19.69 -3.65 -7.19
N GLY A 43 -18.45 -4.07 -7.41
CA GLY A 43 -17.44 -3.29 -8.13
C GLY A 43 -16.77 -2.21 -7.29
N ARG A 44 -16.57 -2.43 -5.98
CA ARG A 44 -15.96 -1.44 -5.06
C ARG A 44 -14.52 -1.78 -4.63
N VAL A 45 -13.87 -2.74 -5.29
CA VAL A 45 -12.51 -3.15 -4.94
C VAL A 45 -11.47 -2.23 -5.60
N ASN A 46 -10.42 -1.89 -4.86
CA ASN A 46 -9.13 -1.44 -5.36
C ASN A 46 -8.09 -2.51 -4.99
N TRP A 47 -7.40 -3.07 -5.96
CA TRP A 47 -6.42 -4.10 -5.69
C TRP A 47 -5.03 -3.50 -5.46
N GLY A 48 -4.60 -3.49 -4.21
CA GLY A 48 -3.23 -3.16 -3.85
C GLY A 48 -2.36 -4.41 -3.86
N ALA A 49 -1.27 -4.39 -4.62
CA ALA A 49 -0.31 -5.48 -4.71
C ALA A 49 1.08 -5.02 -4.29
N GLY A 50 1.80 -5.88 -3.58
CA GLY A 50 3.16 -5.62 -3.12
C GLY A 50 4.04 -6.85 -3.18
N ARG A 51 5.35 -6.62 -3.21
CA ARG A 51 6.37 -7.67 -3.28
C ARG A 51 6.62 -8.32 -1.91
N GLY A 52 6.36 -7.61 -0.82
CA GLY A 52 6.85 -7.96 0.49
C GLY A 52 8.30 -7.51 0.72
N PHE A 53 8.68 -7.41 1.99
CA PHE A 53 10.03 -6.99 2.39
C PHE A 53 10.54 -7.68 3.67
N ALA A 54 9.67 -8.29 4.48
CA ALA A 54 10.07 -8.96 5.70
C ALA A 54 10.73 -10.32 5.38
N ARG A 55 12.02 -10.48 5.70
CA ARG A 55 12.77 -11.71 5.45
C ARG A 55 12.08 -12.96 6.02
N VAL A 56 11.54 -12.84 7.23
CA VAL A 56 10.84 -13.94 7.90
C VAL A 56 9.61 -14.44 7.12
N GLU A 57 8.93 -13.57 6.38
CA GLU A 57 7.80 -13.97 5.53
C GLU A 57 8.30 -14.83 4.37
N PHE A 58 9.37 -14.40 3.68
CA PHE A 58 9.97 -15.18 2.59
C PHE A 58 10.39 -16.57 3.06
N GLU A 59 11.02 -16.67 4.23
CA GLU A 59 11.44 -17.93 4.82
C GLU A 59 10.24 -18.83 5.18
N ASN A 60 9.22 -18.27 5.83
CA ASN A 60 8.04 -19.03 6.27
C ASN A 60 7.14 -19.48 5.10
N PHE A 61 7.04 -18.69 4.04
CA PHE A 61 6.28 -19.04 2.83
C PHE A 61 7.10 -19.81 1.79
N GLY A 62 8.38 -20.11 2.07
CA GLY A 62 9.24 -20.90 1.20
C GLY A 62 9.55 -20.23 -0.14
N VAL A 63 9.54 -18.90 -0.19
CA VAL A 63 9.88 -18.12 -1.37
C VAL A 63 11.31 -17.58 -1.25
N PRO A 64 12.24 -17.96 -2.15
CA PRO A 64 13.58 -17.39 -2.14
C PRO A 64 13.54 -15.88 -2.30
N PRO A 65 14.18 -15.09 -1.40
CA PRO A 65 14.17 -13.62 -1.50
C PRO A 65 14.65 -13.07 -2.85
N GLN A 66 15.57 -13.80 -3.51
CA GLN A 66 16.13 -13.45 -4.82
C GLN A 66 15.08 -13.51 -5.95
N GLU A 67 14.08 -14.38 -5.81
CA GLU A 67 12.98 -14.56 -6.76
C GLU A 67 11.81 -13.61 -6.50
N SER A 68 11.87 -12.83 -5.41
CA SER A 68 10.73 -12.00 -4.97
C SER A 68 10.24 -11.02 -6.03
N THR A 69 11.14 -10.43 -6.80
CA THR A 69 10.80 -9.44 -7.84
C THR A 69 10.23 -10.13 -9.08
N SER A 70 10.86 -11.20 -9.58
CA SER A 70 10.36 -11.93 -10.75
C SER A 70 9.02 -12.59 -10.46
N ARG A 71 8.86 -13.23 -9.29
CA ARG A 71 7.56 -13.79 -8.87
C ARG A 71 6.47 -12.71 -8.73
N PHE A 72 6.82 -11.56 -8.17
CA PHE A 72 5.88 -10.44 -8.08
C PHE A 72 5.39 -10.01 -9.46
N HIS A 73 6.31 -9.79 -10.40
CA HIS A 73 5.96 -9.35 -11.75
C HIS A 73 5.12 -10.40 -12.49
N GLU A 74 5.50 -11.68 -12.44
CA GLU A 74 4.71 -12.75 -13.05
C GLU A 74 3.33 -12.89 -12.42
N THR A 75 3.24 -12.87 -11.09
CA THR A 75 1.95 -12.96 -10.40
C THR A 75 1.02 -11.81 -10.78
N VAL A 76 1.52 -10.57 -10.82
CA VAL A 76 0.72 -9.41 -11.24
C VAL A 76 0.23 -9.57 -12.69
N GLU A 77 1.11 -9.96 -13.61
CA GLU A 77 0.75 -10.18 -15.01
C GLU A 77 -0.31 -11.27 -15.16
N ILE A 78 -0.11 -12.40 -14.50
CA ILE A 78 -1.06 -13.52 -14.53
C ILE A 78 -2.42 -13.11 -13.98
N VAL A 79 -2.46 -12.39 -12.85
CA VAL A 79 -3.72 -11.91 -12.25
C VAL A 79 -4.47 -10.98 -13.21
N LEU A 80 -3.80 -10.02 -13.83
CA LEU A 80 -4.44 -9.08 -14.76
C LEU A 80 -4.96 -9.79 -16.01
N ARG A 81 -4.16 -10.71 -16.59
CA ARG A 81 -4.57 -11.51 -17.75
C ARG A 81 -5.71 -12.48 -17.39
N ALA A 82 -5.67 -13.10 -16.21
CA ALA A 82 -6.75 -13.93 -15.72
C ALA A 82 -8.08 -13.19 -15.59
N TRP A 83 -8.07 -11.89 -15.32
CA TRP A 83 -9.28 -11.07 -15.28
C TRP A 83 -9.80 -10.63 -16.65
N THR A 84 -8.90 -10.45 -17.63
CA THR A 84 -9.23 -9.84 -18.92
C THR A 84 -9.34 -10.83 -20.08
N GLU A 85 -8.64 -11.95 -20.00
CA GLU A 85 -8.66 -13.00 -21.02
C GLU A 85 -9.72 -14.06 -20.68
N GLU A 86 -10.37 -14.63 -21.71
CA GLU A 86 -11.30 -15.75 -21.53
C GLU A 86 -10.54 -16.99 -21.04
N ARG A 87 -9.41 -17.30 -21.67
CA ARG A 87 -8.51 -18.39 -21.33
C ARG A 87 -7.08 -17.90 -21.26
N LEU A 88 -6.44 -18.18 -20.14
CA LEU A 88 -5.06 -17.79 -19.86
C LEU A 88 -4.10 -18.87 -20.35
N THR A 89 -3.21 -18.52 -21.27
CA THR A 89 -2.00 -19.28 -21.56
C THR A 89 -0.78 -18.43 -21.17
N PHE A 90 0.05 -18.93 -20.26
CA PHE A 90 1.21 -18.23 -19.72
C PHE A 90 2.41 -19.17 -19.61
N ALA A 91 3.59 -18.71 -19.97
CA ALA A 91 4.83 -19.47 -19.85
C ALA A 91 5.93 -18.52 -19.34
N GLY A 92 6.08 -18.48 -18.02
CA GLY A 92 7.08 -17.67 -17.32
C GLY A 92 8.17 -18.52 -16.68
N GLU A 93 8.94 -17.89 -15.84
CA GLU A 93 10.02 -18.50 -15.05
C GLU A 93 9.46 -19.37 -13.92
N HIS A 94 8.40 -18.88 -13.24
CA HIS A 94 7.84 -19.49 -12.03
C HIS A 94 6.51 -20.21 -12.28
N PHE A 95 5.75 -19.78 -13.28
CA PHE A 95 4.42 -20.33 -13.56
C PHE A 95 4.23 -20.67 -15.03
N ARG A 96 3.46 -21.74 -15.26
CA ARG A 96 3.07 -22.15 -16.60
C ARG A 96 1.61 -22.61 -16.59
N PHE A 97 0.81 -22.04 -17.48
CA PHE A 97 -0.60 -22.38 -17.69
C PHE A 97 -0.90 -22.53 -19.18
N ASP A 98 -1.79 -23.44 -19.53
CA ASP A 98 -2.20 -23.69 -20.92
C ASP A 98 -3.73 -23.70 -21.01
N GLY A 99 -4.29 -22.64 -21.58
CA GLY A 99 -5.71 -22.49 -21.85
C GLY A 99 -6.62 -22.55 -20.61
N VAL A 100 -6.14 -22.10 -19.44
CA VAL A 100 -6.90 -22.17 -18.18
C VAL A 100 -7.96 -21.07 -18.14
N GLU A 101 -9.20 -21.44 -17.89
CA GLU A 101 -10.28 -20.50 -17.56
C GLU A 101 -10.25 -20.20 -16.06
N VAL A 102 -10.20 -18.91 -15.71
CA VAL A 102 -10.17 -18.43 -14.32
C VAL A 102 -11.46 -17.69 -14.03
N LEU A 103 -12.25 -18.19 -13.09
CA LEU A 103 -13.54 -17.64 -12.69
C LEU A 103 -13.62 -17.44 -11.17
N PRO A 104 -14.38 -16.44 -10.70
CA PRO A 104 -15.16 -15.47 -11.50
C PRO A 104 -14.29 -14.38 -12.15
N LYS A 105 -14.86 -13.68 -13.12
CA LYS A 105 -14.28 -12.42 -13.61
C LYS A 105 -14.76 -11.27 -12.73
N PRO A 106 -13.95 -10.18 -12.56
CA PRO A 106 -14.38 -9.03 -11.78
C PRO A 106 -15.54 -8.29 -12.45
N THR A 107 -16.35 -7.61 -11.64
CA THR A 107 -17.42 -6.73 -12.10
C THR A 107 -16.89 -5.47 -12.78
N GLN A 108 -15.82 -4.92 -12.24
CA GLN A 108 -15.16 -3.72 -12.79
C GLN A 108 -14.40 -4.06 -14.09
N GLN A 109 -14.55 -3.21 -15.12
CA GLN A 109 -13.94 -3.43 -16.43
C GLN A 109 -12.89 -2.34 -16.74
N PRO A 110 -11.74 -2.70 -17.33
CA PRO A 110 -11.31 -4.07 -17.70
C PRO A 110 -10.95 -4.93 -16.48
N HIS A 111 -10.71 -4.31 -15.33
CA HIS A 111 -10.39 -4.94 -14.03
C HIS A 111 -10.50 -3.89 -12.90
N PRO A 112 -10.50 -4.29 -11.61
CA PRO A 112 -10.40 -3.36 -10.49
C PRO A 112 -9.20 -2.42 -10.62
N PRO A 113 -9.28 -1.16 -10.15
CA PRO A 113 -8.13 -0.27 -10.06
C PRO A 113 -6.96 -0.94 -9.34
N VAL A 114 -5.76 -0.74 -9.86
CA VAL A 114 -4.54 -1.40 -9.38
C VAL A 114 -3.62 -0.39 -8.71
N TRP A 115 -3.23 -0.69 -7.47
CA TRP A 115 -2.26 0.07 -6.70
C TRP A 115 -1.00 -0.76 -6.46
N MET A 116 0.13 -0.33 -6.98
CA MET A 116 1.41 -1.01 -6.78
C MET A 116 2.17 -0.40 -5.62
N ALA A 117 2.49 -1.19 -4.59
CA ALA A 117 3.40 -0.74 -3.55
C ALA A 117 4.78 -0.51 -4.17
N ALA A 118 5.21 0.74 -4.23
CA ALA A 118 6.45 1.15 -4.86
C ALA A 118 7.28 2.04 -3.92
N THR A 119 8.37 1.49 -3.38
CA THR A 119 9.27 2.17 -2.45
C THR A 119 10.59 2.59 -3.09
N SER A 120 11.10 1.81 -4.06
CA SER A 120 12.32 2.08 -4.82
C SER A 120 12.04 2.78 -6.15
N GLU A 121 13.04 3.45 -6.71
CA GLU A 121 12.94 4.09 -8.03
C GLU A 121 12.62 3.08 -9.13
N SER A 122 13.22 1.89 -9.11
CA SER A 122 12.93 0.82 -10.07
C SER A 122 11.50 0.30 -9.98
N ALA A 123 10.94 0.19 -8.78
CA ALA A 123 9.54 -0.20 -8.59
C ALA A 123 8.58 0.89 -9.09
N ILE A 124 8.90 2.16 -8.84
CA ILE A 124 8.14 3.32 -9.36
C ILE A 124 8.16 3.31 -10.89
N GLU A 125 9.33 3.13 -11.50
CA GLU A 125 9.50 3.09 -12.95
C GLU A 125 8.73 1.91 -13.58
N TRP A 126 8.81 0.72 -12.97
CA TRP A 126 8.06 -0.45 -13.42
C TRP A 126 6.55 -0.23 -13.38
N ALA A 127 6.03 0.33 -12.30
CA ALA A 127 4.60 0.64 -12.16
C ALA A 127 4.14 1.73 -13.13
N ALA A 128 4.89 2.83 -13.23
CA ALA A 128 4.61 3.94 -14.13
C ALA A 128 4.62 3.53 -15.60
N GLY A 129 5.60 2.70 -16.01
CA GLY A 129 5.71 2.19 -17.39
C GLY A 129 4.52 1.33 -17.83
N ARG A 130 3.74 0.83 -16.88
CA ARG A 130 2.50 0.04 -17.12
C ARG A 130 1.22 0.82 -16.84
N GLY A 131 1.35 2.10 -16.49
CA GLY A 131 0.21 2.94 -16.17
C GLY A 131 -0.51 2.55 -14.88
N PHE A 132 0.13 1.84 -13.94
CA PHE A 132 -0.47 1.54 -12.63
C PHE A 132 -0.34 2.72 -11.69
N SER A 133 -1.34 2.92 -10.82
CA SER A 133 -1.20 3.81 -9.67
C SER A 133 -0.20 3.22 -8.68
N ILE A 134 0.49 4.09 -7.92
CA ILE A 134 1.38 3.64 -6.85
C ILE A 134 0.76 3.91 -5.48
N LEU A 135 0.98 2.95 -4.58
CA LEU A 135 0.71 3.09 -3.15
C LEU A 135 2.03 3.35 -2.45
N MET A 136 2.12 4.50 -1.81
CA MET A 136 3.35 4.95 -1.15
C MET A 136 3.41 4.45 0.28
N ASP A 137 4.61 4.01 0.67
CA ASP A 137 4.83 3.32 1.94
C ASP A 137 4.66 4.25 3.16
N PRO A 138 4.23 3.68 4.32
CA PRO A 138 4.02 4.43 5.55
C PRO A 138 5.31 4.78 6.31
N HIS A 139 6.49 4.29 5.88
CA HIS A 139 7.75 4.39 6.62
C HIS A 139 8.72 5.43 6.05
N ALA A 140 8.44 5.95 4.85
CA ALA A 140 9.25 7.01 4.26
C ALA A 140 8.98 8.37 4.90
N ALA A 141 10.00 9.20 5.04
CA ALA A 141 9.86 10.59 5.46
C ALA A 141 8.93 11.37 4.52
N HIS A 142 8.21 12.37 5.02
CA HIS A 142 7.26 13.17 4.23
C HIS A 142 7.92 13.76 2.97
N ARG A 143 9.14 14.31 3.10
CA ARG A 143 9.92 14.87 1.98
C ARG A 143 10.22 13.83 0.90
N ASP A 144 10.47 12.56 1.30
CA ASP A 144 10.77 11.48 0.36
C ASP A 144 9.52 11.06 -0.41
N ILE A 145 8.35 11.10 0.21
CA ILE A 145 7.07 10.90 -0.48
C ILE A 145 6.89 11.95 -1.58
N GLY A 146 7.11 13.23 -1.29
CA GLY A 146 7.04 14.29 -2.30
C GLY A 146 8.00 14.08 -3.47
N ARG A 147 9.24 13.64 -3.19
CA ARG A 147 10.22 13.27 -4.22
C ARG A 147 9.74 12.08 -5.07
N LYS A 148 9.26 11.01 -4.44
CA LYS A 148 8.73 9.83 -5.13
C LYS A 148 7.50 10.14 -5.98
N ARG A 149 6.59 11.01 -5.52
CA ARG A 149 5.45 11.47 -6.33
C ARG A 149 5.89 12.18 -7.60
N ARG A 150 6.86 13.08 -7.51
CA ARG A 150 7.41 13.77 -8.70
C ARG A 150 8.06 12.79 -9.67
N LEU A 151 8.89 11.88 -9.17
CA LEU A 151 9.51 10.82 -9.99
C LEU A 151 8.45 9.96 -10.69
N TYR A 152 7.42 9.54 -9.96
CA TYR A 152 6.32 8.77 -10.55
C TYR A 152 5.61 9.54 -11.67
N ALA A 153 5.28 10.81 -11.44
CA ALA A 153 4.61 11.65 -12.44
C ALA A 153 5.47 11.81 -13.72
N GLU A 154 6.78 12.00 -13.55
CA GLU A 154 7.74 12.07 -14.65
C GLU A 154 7.78 10.76 -15.45
N LYS A 155 7.98 9.62 -14.78
CA LYS A 155 8.05 8.30 -15.41
C LYS A 155 6.72 7.91 -16.08
N LEU A 156 5.60 8.25 -15.45
CA LEU A 156 4.26 7.99 -15.96
C LEU A 156 4.04 8.78 -17.28
N ALA A 157 4.40 10.07 -17.28
CA ALA A 157 4.30 10.92 -18.47
C ALA A 157 5.21 10.43 -19.61
N ALA A 158 6.44 10.01 -19.29
CA ALA A 158 7.37 9.42 -20.26
C ALA A 158 6.83 8.12 -20.89
N ALA A 159 5.99 7.38 -20.17
CA ALA A 159 5.31 6.19 -20.66
C ALA A 159 3.98 6.50 -21.41
N GLY A 160 3.64 7.77 -21.60
CA GLY A 160 2.42 8.20 -22.32
C GLY A 160 1.14 8.21 -21.47
N PHE A 161 1.25 8.13 -20.15
CA PHE A 161 0.11 8.17 -19.23
C PHE A 161 0.04 9.51 -18.49
N SER A 162 -1.11 9.75 -17.79
CA SER A 162 -1.35 10.94 -17.00
C SER A 162 -1.69 10.58 -15.56
N THR A 163 -1.36 11.46 -14.62
CA THR A 163 -1.82 11.38 -13.23
C THR A 163 -3.27 11.81 -13.05
N ALA A 164 -3.86 12.49 -14.03
CA ALA A 164 -5.25 12.96 -13.97
C ALA A 164 -6.22 11.78 -13.80
N GLY A 165 -7.08 11.88 -12.79
CA GLY A 165 -8.08 10.86 -12.47
C GLY A 165 -7.52 9.58 -11.84
N ARG A 166 -6.23 9.55 -11.44
CA ARG A 166 -5.62 8.43 -10.74
C ARG A 166 -5.58 8.66 -9.24
N ASP A 167 -5.96 7.64 -8.51
CA ASP A 167 -5.67 7.59 -7.07
C ASP A 167 -4.16 7.42 -6.86
N LEU A 168 -3.57 8.26 -6.02
CA LEU A 168 -2.18 8.13 -5.57
C LEU A 168 -2.15 8.01 -4.04
N PRO A 169 -2.59 6.86 -3.49
CA PRO A 169 -2.72 6.70 -2.06
C PRO A 169 -1.37 6.75 -1.36
N VAL A 170 -1.32 7.51 -0.29
CA VAL A 170 -0.15 7.66 0.60
C VAL A 170 -0.53 7.12 1.97
N ALA A 171 0.09 6.03 2.38
CA ALA A 171 -0.11 5.49 3.71
C ALA A 171 0.65 6.33 4.74
N ARG A 172 -0.02 6.72 5.84
CA ARG A 172 0.58 7.44 6.97
C ARG A 172 0.12 6.87 8.29
N LEU A 173 1.09 6.75 9.19
CA LEU A 173 0.85 6.40 10.59
C LEU A 173 0.29 7.63 11.30
N LEU A 174 -0.79 7.45 12.07
CA LEU A 174 -1.43 8.53 12.80
C LEU A 174 -1.46 8.22 14.29
N ALA A 175 -1.17 9.24 15.10
CA ALA A 175 -1.31 9.21 16.55
C ALA A 175 -2.02 10.46 17.04
N LEU A 176 -3.27 10.32 17.44
CA LEU A 176 -4.08 11.40 18.01
C LEU A 176 -4.27 11.21 19.51
N GLY A 177 -4.39 12.33 20.20
CA GLY A 177 -4.75 12.39 21.61
C GLY A 177 -5.44 13.73 21.94
N ASP A 178 -6.13 13.78 23.08
CA ASP A 178 -6.75 15.03 23.55
C ASP A 178 -5.70 16.12 23.89
N THR A 179 -4.45 15.70 24.10
CA THR A 179 -3.31 16.58 24.32
C THR A 179 -2.13 16.14 23.46
N SER A 180 -1.23 17.07 23.14
CA SER A 180 0.00 16.79 22.39
C SER A 180 0.86 15.72 23.08
N ALA A 181 0.95 15.76 24.42
CA ALA A 181 1.73 14.80 25.19
C ALA A 181 1.18 13.35 25.05
N LYS A 182 -0.14 13.17 25.09
CA LYS A 182 -0.76 11.85 24.85
C LYS A 182 -0.55 11.35 23.41
N ALA A 183 -0.69 12.24 22.44
CA ALA A 183 -0.46 11.90 21.04
C ALA A 183 0.99 11.47 20.81
N GLU A 184 1.96 12.20 21.38
CA GLU A 184 3.39 11.87 21.30
C GLU A 184 3.69 10.51 21.96
N GLU A 185 3.08 10.22 23.11
CA GLU A 185 3.22 8.92 23.79
C GLU A 185 2.75 7.76 22.87
N VAL A 186 1.58 7.90 22.22
CA VAL A 186 1.06 6.93 21.27
C VAL A 186 2.01 6.78 20.06
N ALA A 187 2.47 7.90 19.51
CA ALA A 187 3.41 7.93 18.39
C ALA A 187 4.71 7.21 18.74
N ARG A 188 5.29 7.49 19.89
CA ARG A 188 6.55 6.89 20.38
C ARG A 188 6.42 5.39 20.58
N ARG A 189 5.34 4.92 21.21
CA ARG A 189 5.07 3.48 21.34
C ARG A 189 4.92 2.79 20.00
N GLY A 190 4.18 3.40 19.08
CA GLY A 190 4.01 2.87 17.73
C GLY A 190 5.32 2.82 16.96
N ALA A 191 6.13 3.89 17.01
CA ALA A 191 7.46 3.95 16.40
C ALA A 191 8.39 2.87 16.97
N GLN A 192 8.42 2.70 18.30
CA GLN A 192 9.24 1.67 18.94
C GLN A 192 8.84 0.27 18.46
N TRP A 193 7.53 -0.02 18.45
CA TRP A 193 7.02 -1.31 17.97
C TRP A 193 7.43 -1.60 16.51
N ILE A 194 7.36 -0.59 15.64
CA ILE A 194 7.74 -0.72 14.22
C ILE A 194 9.25 -1.01 14.10
N VAL A 195 10.08 -0.25 14.83
CA VAL A 195 11.54 -0.45 14.83
C VAL A 195 11.88 -1.86 15.29
N ASP A 196 11.29 -2.32 16.38
CA ASP A 196 11.54 -3.65 16.93
C ASP A 196 11.05 -4.78 16.00
N SER A 197 9.88 -4.57 15.35
CA SER A 197 9.24 -5.60 14.53
C SER A 197 9.82 -5.74 13.13
N TYR A 198 10.24 -4.64 12.50
CA TYR A 198 10.63 -4.64 11.09
C TYR A 198 12.09 -4.32 10.82
N PHE A 199 12.75 -3.61 11.73
CA PHE A 199 14.11 -3.09 11.49
C PHE A 199 15.15 -3.55 12.51
N SER A 200 14.80 -4.49 13.38
CA SER A 200 15.77 -5.11 14.28
C SER A 200 16.77 -5.99 13.52
N ALA A 201 17.91 -6.27 14.14
CA ALA A 201 18.96 -7.08 13.51
C ALA A 201 18.49 -8.48 13.08
N SER A 202 17.45 -9.02 13.74
CA SER A 202 16.79 -10.30 13.41
C SER A 202 15.81 -10.23 12.24
N HIS A 203 15.36 -9.03 11.86
CA HIS A 203 14.30 -8.81 10.87
C HIS A 203 14.77 -7.92 9.70
N ARG A 204 16.02 -8.10 9.23
CA ARG A 204 16.55 -7.29 8.12
C ARG A 204 15.65 -7.35 6.90
N PRO A 205 15.14 -6.21 6.43
CA PRO A 205 14.26 -6.16 5.27
C PRO A 205 14.99 -6.57 3.98
N VAL A 206 14.25 -7.18 3.05
CA VAL A 206 14.75 -7.60 1.74
C VAL A 206 14.51 -6.51 0.70
N GLY A 207 15.58 -5.93 0.14
CA GLY A 207 15.49 -4.96 -0.95
C GLY A 207 14.83 -3.62 -0.58
N VAL A 208 14.87 -3.27 0.70
CA VAL A 208 14.48 -1.96 1.22
C VAL A 208 15.68 -1.36 1.91
N THR A 209 15.96 -0.09 1.64
CA THR A 209 16.99 0.65 2.39
C THR A 209 16.51 0.76 3.84
N ASP A 210 17.36 0.35 4.78
CA ASP A 210 17.08 0.49 6.21
C ASP A 210 16.82 1.98 6.51
N PRO A 211 15.62 2.36 6.91
CA PRO A 211 15.33 3.75 7.26
C PRO A 211 16.10 4.19 8.50
N ASN A 212 16.71 3.24 9.23
CA ASN A 212 17.53 3.46 10.41
C ASN A 212 19.04 3.45 10.07
N ALA A 213 19.40 3.62 8.79
CA ALA A 213 20.80 3.73 8.37
C ALA A 213 21.54 4.81 9.21
N PRO A 214 22.85 4.63 9.49
CA PRO A 214 23.54 5.20 10.64
C PRO A 214 23.47 6.73 10.74
N GLY A 215 23.01 7.24 11.87
CA GLY A 215 23.04 8.67 12.18
C GLY A 215 22.03 9.22 13.17
N GLY A 216 21.16 8.43 13.82
CA GLY A 216 20.20 8.97 14.77
C GLY A 216 19.35 7.93 15.50
N ASP A 217 18.51 8.42 16.42
CA ASP A 217 17.48 7.61 17.07
C ASP A 217 16.36 7.32 16.05
N PRO A 218 16.15 6.04 15.66
CA PRO A 218 15.12 5.68 14.69
C PRO A 218 13.70 6.01 15.18
N VAL A 219 13.44 5.92 16.47
CA VAL A 219 12.14 6.27 17.06
C VAL A 219 11.89 7.76 16.90
N GLN A 220 12.89 8.59 17.21
CA GLN A 220 12.78 10.03 17.06
C GLN A 220 12.56 10.44 15.60
N ARG A 221 13.26 9.78 14.65
CA ARG A 221 13.02 9.99 13.21
C ARG A 221 11.55 9.72 12.82
N TYR A 222 10.94 8.64 13.35
CA TYR A 222 9.52 8.36 13.09
C TYR A 222 8.62 9.48 13.60
N LEU A 223 8.89 10.04 14.78
CA LEU A 223 8.13 11.15 15.33
C LEU A 223 8.26 12.42 14.46
N ASP A 224 9.48 12.73 14.05
CA ASP A 224 9.78 14.00 13.38
C ASP A 224 9.39 14.01 11.90
N GLU A 225 9.48 12.85 11.21
CA GLU A 225 9.45 12.81 9.75
C GLU A 225 8.37 11.90 9.15
N VAL A 226 7.76 10.99 9.93
CA VAL A 226 6.92 9.91 9.39
C VAL A 226 5.51 9.89 9.96
N ILE A 227 5.38 9.93 11.29
CA ILE A 227 4.08 9.87 11.97
C ILE A 227 3.46 11.27 12.00
N ILE A 228 2.20 11.35 11.58
CA ILE A 228 1.40 12.56 11.81
C ILE A 228 0.80 12.43 13.21
N HIS A 229 1.17 13.31 14.15
CA HIS A 229 0.72 13.19 15.52
C HIS A 229 0.40 14.54 16.18
N GLY A 230 -0.58 14.52 17.07
CA GLY A 230 -1.00 15.71 17.80
C GLY A 230 -2.45 15.66 18.24
N THR A 231 -2.96 16.83 18.65
CA THR A 231 -4.40 17.02 18.84
C THR A 231 -5.13 16.97 17.49
N PRO A 232 -6.45 16.76 17.46
CA PRO A 232 -7.20 16.77 16.19
C PRO A 232 -6.97 18.01 15.33
N ASP A 233 -6.86 19.21 15.93
CA ASP A 233 -6.59 20.43 15.20
C ASP A 233 -5.19 20.45 14.59
N ALA A 234 -4.16 20.09 15.38
CA ALA A 234 -2.78 20.04 14.91
C ALA A 234 -2.61 19.02 13.77
N VAL A 235 -3.25 17.84 13.88
CA VAL A 235 -3.21 16.82 12.82
C VAL A 235 -3.91 17.30 11.55
N LEU A 236 -5.01 18.04 11.66
CA LEU A 236 -5.70 18.60 10.50
C LEU A 236 -4.82 19.67 9.79
N ASP A 237 -4.14 20.52 10.57
CA ASP A 237 -3.18 21.50 10.04
C ASP A 237 -2.01 20.80 9.33
N ASP A 238 -1.47 19.72 9.91
CA ASP A 238 -0.40 18.92 9.29
C ASP A 238 -0.85 18.23 7.99
N ILE A 239 -2.05 17.66 7.96
CA ILE A 239 -2.62 17.05 6.74
C ILE A 239 -2.76 18.14 5.66
N THR A 240 -3.24 19.32 6.02
CA THR A 240 -3.38 20.46 5.09
C THR A 240 -2.01 20.91 4.56
N ARG A 241 -1.03 21.06 5.44
CA ARG A 241 0.35 21.41 5.06
C ARG A 241 0.94 20.35 4.12
N LEU A 242 0.82 19.06 4.44
CA LEU A 242 1.34 17.97 3.61
C LEU A 242 0.63 17.90 2.25
N ARG A 243 -0.67 18.21 2.19
CA ARG A 243 -1.37 18.33 0.90
C ARG A 243 -0.69 19.37 0.01
N ASP A 244 -0.36 20.53 0.58
CA ASP A 244 0.22 21.63 -0.19
C ASP A 244 1.71 21.39 -0.52
N GLU A 245 2.49 20.79 0.40
CA GLU A 245 3.94 20.58 0.23
C GLU A 245 4.28 19.37 -0.65
N ILE A 246 3.57 18.26 -0.47
CA ILE A 246 3.91 16.99 -1.12
C ILE A 246 2.79 16.41 -1.99
N GLY A 247 1.67 17.13 -2.13
CA GLY A 247 0.51 16.69 -2.90
C GLY A 247 -0.26 15.55 -2.24
N LEU A 248 -0.41 15.54 -0.92
CA LEU A 248 -1.16 14.51 -0.18
C LEU A 248 -2.67 14.70 -0.41
N ASP A 249 -3.17 14.15 -1.51
CA ASP A 249 -4.57 14.23 -1.94
C ASP A 249 -5.38 12.96 -1.65
N TYR A 250 -4.71 11.86 -1.35
CA TYR A 250 -5.32 10.60 -0.93
C TYR A 250 -4.55 9.98 0.25
N LEU A 251 -5.06 10.17 1.46
CA LEU A 251 -4.45 9.68 2.68
C LEU A 251 -5.04 8.32 3.09
N LEU A 252 -4.19 7.30 3.22
CA LEU A 252 -4.51 6.05 3.89
C LEU A 252 -4.02 6.12 5.34
N CYS A 253 -4.97 6.32 6.25
CA CYS A 253 -4.68 6.43 7.67
C CYS A 253 -4.41 5.05 8.30
N ALA A 254 -3.28 4.91 8.99
CA ALA A 254 -2.96 3.78 9.86
C ALA A 254 -2.94 4.24 11.32
N PRO A 255 -4.09 4.18 12.03
CA PRO A 255 -4.19 4.63 13.42
C PRO A 255 -3.36 3.75 14.34
N LEU A 256 -2.49 4.35 15.17
CA LEU A 256 -1.62 3.64 16.10
C LEU A 256 -2.29 3.25 17.42
N SER A 257 -3.54 3.65 17.63
CA SER A 257 -4.34 3.25 18.78
C SER A 257 -5.84 3.29 18.45
N HIS A 258 -6.66 2.64 19.28
CA HIS A 258 -8.12 2.72 19.17
C HIS A 258 -8.62 4.16 19.43
N GLU A 259 -8.03 4.87 20.38
CA GLU A 259 -8.35 6.27 20.65
C GLU A 259 -8.05 7.14 19.44
N THR A 260 -6.89 6.92 18.78
CA THR A 260 -6.57 7.60 17.51
C THR A 260 -7.63 7.34 16.45
N PHE A 261 -8.09 6.09 16.29
CA PHE A 261 -9.15 5.76 15.34
C PHE A 261 -10.45 6.50 15.65
N THR A 262 -10.85 6.55 16.92
CA THR A 262 -12.06 7.26 17.37
C THR A 262 -11.95 8.77 17.09
N LEU A 263 -10.85 9.42 17.52
CA LEU A 263 -10.63 10.84 17.29
C LEU A 263 -10.54 11.17 15.78
N LEU A 264 -9.92 10.30 14.97
CA LEU A 264 -9.88 10.46 13.51
C LEU A 264 -11.31 10.46 12.92
N THR A 265 -12.14 9.49 13.30
CA THR A 265 -13.49 9.33 12.73
C THR A 265 -14.45 10.40 13.20
N GLU A 266 -14.37 10.84 14.46
CA GLU A 266 -15.31 11.78 15.05
C GLU A 266 -14.90 13.26 14.89
N LYS A 267 -13.60 13.55 14.87
CA LYS A 267 -13.09 14.93 14.92
C LYS A 267 -12.41 15.41 13.64
N ILE A 268 -11.86 14.50 12.84
CA ILE A 268 -11.10 14.85 11.61
C ILE A 268 -11.91 14.58 10.35
N LEU A 269 -12.41 13.36 10.15
CA LEU A 269 -13.12 13.00 8.92
C LEU A 269 -14.28 13.94 8.58
N PRO A 270 -15.12 14.40 9.54
CA PRO A 270 -16.19 15.34 9.21
C PRO A 270 -15.73 16.72 8.74
N ARG A 271 -14.45 17.06 8.94
CA ARG A 271 -13.86 18.35 8.57
C ARG A 271 -13.04 18.28 7.28
N LEU A 272 -12.81 17.08 6.73
CA LEU A 272 -12.10 16.86 5.46
C LEU A 272 -13.03 16.76 4.25
N SER A 273 -14.35 16.78 4.47
CA SER A 273 -15.40 16.66 3.45
C SER A 273 -15.73 17.99 2.77
#